data_f3880df90314f20f8198d8a96092fa9d
#
_entry.id   f3880df90314f20f8198d8a96092fa9d
#
_cell.length_a   1.000
_cell.length_b   1.000
_cell.length_c   1.000
_cell.angle_alpha   90.00
_cell.angle_beta   90.00
_cell.angle_gamma   90.00
#
_symmetry.space_group_name_H-M   'P 1'
#
loop_
_entity.id
_entity.type
_entity.pdbx_description
1 polymer ?
#
loop_
_entity_poly.entity_id
_entity_poly.type
_entity_poly.pdbx_seq_one_letter_code
_entity_poly.pdbx_strand_id
1 'polypeptide(L)'
;MKVVVLGSGVVGATTAYYLARAGADVTVLDRQPGPALETSFGNAGQVSPGYSTPWAAPGIPLKALKWMFQKHAPLAVRPDGTLFQLRWIAAMLRNCNDRRYTVNKERMMRIAEYSRDCLRTLRADTGIAYEHRTGGTLQLFRKAEQLAAVKRDTAVLEECGVAYELLDVDGIVQAEPALAQARDRLVGGLRLPGDETGDCQRFTTALVALAQAAGADFRFDATATRVLHDGQRIRGIEVDGQTVTADRYVLALGSYSRELLLPLGLDLPVNPVKGYSLTAPIVDASLAPVSTVLDETYKIAITRFDDRIRIGGMAELSGFDLGLKPQRRATLEMVTRDLFPGGDLEAATFWTGLRPMTPDGTPIIGATRQFPNLFLNTGHGTLGWTMACGSGKLLADLVLGQRPEIDTEGLSFDRYTTVKRAGPQASPIAAATGT
;
A
#
# COMPACT_ATOMS: atom_id res chain seq x y z
N MET A 1 9.79 12.10 24.66
CA MET A 1 9.49 12.88 23.45
C MET A 1 8.05 12.62 23.07
N LYS A 2 7.25 13.66 22.91
CA LYS A 2 5.85 13.55 22.51
C LYS A 2 5.72 13.46 21.00
N VAL A 3 4.95 12.49 20.52
CA VAL A 3 4.69 12.28 19.09
C VAL A 3 3.19 12.15 18.84
N VAL A 4 2.65 12.95 17.91
CA VAL A 4 1.28 12.78 17.43
C VAL A 4 1.32 12.06 16.09
N VAL A 5 0.56 10.97 15.96
CA VAL A 5 0.35 10.22 14.72
C VAL A 5 -1.07 10.44 14.23
N LEU A 6 -1.24 10.88 12.98
CA LEU A 6 -2.54 11.06 12.34
C LEU A 6 -2.87 9.86 11.47
N GLY A 7 -3.93 9.13 11.83
CA GLY A 7 -4.41 7.93 11.16
C GLY A 7 -3.97 6.64 11.85
N SER A 8 -4.94 5.74 12.06
CA SER A 8 -4.79 4.41 12.67
C SER A 8 -5.01 3.27 11.66
N GLY A 9 -4.82 3.52 10.38
CA GLY A 9 -4.65 2.47 9.37
C GLY A 9 -3.38 1.66 9.65
N VAL A 10 -3.15 0.56 8.93
CA VAL A 10 -2.02 -0.34 9.18
C VAL A 10 -0.67 0.37 9.24
N VAL A 11 -0.46 1.41 8.41
CA VAL A 11 0.80 2.19 8.38
C VAL A 11 0.95 3.08 9.62
N GLY A 12 -0.13 3.74 10.05
CA GLY A 12 -0.11 4.57 11.26
C GLY A 12 0.02 3.74 12.54
N ALA A 13 -0.71 2.63 12.62
CA ALA A 13 -0.64 1.71 13.76
C ALA A 13 0.74 1.07 13.92
N THR A 14 1.39 0.64 12.83
CA THR A 14 2.76 0.11 12.88
C THR A 14 3.76 1.18 13.30
N THR A 15 3.62 2.42 12.82
CA THR A 15 4.46 3.54 13.24
C THR A 15 4.30 3.83 14.73
N ALA A 16 3.05 3.89 15.21
CA ALA A 16 2.76 4.14 16.63
C ALA A 16 3.32 3.03 17.55
N TYR A 17 3.19 1.77 17.11
CA TYR A 17 3.74 0.63 17.83
C TYR A 17 5.25 0.73 18.00
N TYR A 18 5.99 0.96 16.92
CA TYR A 18 7.45 1.04 17.00
C TYR A 18 7.92 2.26 17.81
N LEU A 19 7.24 3.40 17.69
CA LEU A 19 7.53 4.59 18.51
C LEU A 19 7.29 4.35 20.00
N ALA A 20 6.15 3.76 20.36
CA ALA A 20 5.82 3.45 21.77
C ALA A 20 6.79 2.41 22.36
N ARG A 21 7.11 1.35 21.62
CA ARG A 21 8.11 0.35 22.00
C ARG A 21 9.50 0.95 22.23
N ALA A 22 9.83 2.02 21.54
CA ALA A 22 11.08 2.77 21.73
C ALA A 22 10.99 3.87 22.82
N GLY A 23 9.90 3.93 23.59
CA GLY A 23 9.72 4.83 24.74
C GLY A 23 9.26 6.24 24.39
N ALA A 24 8.71 6.48 23.20
CA ALA A 24 8.06 7.75 22.88
C ALA A 24 6.66 7.83 23.54
N ASP A 25 6.27 9.05 23.95
CA ASP A 25 4.91 9.37 24.40
C ASP A 25 4.04 9.61 23.15
N VAL A 26 3.27 8.59 22.73
CA VAL A 26 2.57 8.56 21.45
C VAL A 26 1.07 8.77 21.64
N THR A 27 0.52 9.78 20.93
CA THR A 27 -0.93 9.94 20.77
C THR A 27 -1.30 9.70 19.30
N VAL A 28 -2.23 8.79 19.04
CA VAL A 28 -2.76 8.52 17.69
C VAL A 28 -4.16 9.10 17.59
N LEU A 29 -4.42 9.86 16.52
CA LEU A 29 -5.71 10.50 16.24
C LEU A 29 -6.31 9.91 14.97
N ASP A 30 -7.55 9.40 15.05
CA ASP A 30 -8.26 8.90 13.88
C ASP A 30 -9.73 9.35 13.91
N ARG A 31 -10.24 9.74 12.75
CA ARG A 31 -11.63 10.19 12.57
C ARG A 31 -12.67 9.05 12.64
N GLN A 32 -12.21 7.81 12.49
CA GLN A 32 -13.06 6.62 12.55
C GLN A 32 -13.28 6.19 14.01
N PRO A 33 -14.35 5.46 14.32
CA PRO A 33 -14.60 4.96 15.68
C PRO A 33 -13.71 3.80 16.12
N GLY A 34 -12.75 3.42 15.28
CA GLY A 34 -11.80 2.32 15.55
C GLY A 34 -10.71 2.23 14.49
N PRO A 35 -9.70 1.37 14.71
CA PRO A 35 -8.56 1.26 13.80
C PRO A 35 -8.91 0.50 12.52
N ALA A 36 -8.20 0.80 11.45
CA ALA A 36 -8.25 0.08 10.16
C ALA A 36 -9.63 0.04 9.49
N LEU A 37 -10.48 1.03 9.67
CA LEU A 37 -11.84 1.06 9.10
C LEU A 37 -11.92 1.67 7.69
N GLU A 38 -10.78 2.12 7.14
CA GLU A 38 -10.70 2.61 5.76
C GLU A 38 -9.94 1.62 4.85
N THR A 39 -8.95 2.07 4.09
CA THR A 39 -8.24 1.23 3.08
C THR A 39 -7.71 -0.10 3.63
N SER A 40 -7.30 -0.15 4.90
CA SER A 40 -6.81 -1.37 5.56
C SER A 40 -7.91 -2.40 5.82
N PHE A 41 -9.19 -1.99 5.91
CA PHE A 41 -10.34 -2.87 6.18
C PHE A 41 -10.58 -3.90 5.08
N GLY A 42 -10.61 -3.45 3.84
CA GLY A 42 -10.91 -4.29 2.67
C GLY A 42 -9.69 -4.82 1.95
N ASN A 43 -8.51 -4.87 2.61
CA ASN A 43 -7.29 -5.37 2.02
C ASN A 43 -7.41 -6.85 1.63
N ALA A 44 -6.80 -7.24 0.50
CA ALA A 44 -6.87 -8.60 -0.03
C ALA A 44 -5.96 -9.61 0.70
N GLY A 45 -5.20 -9.16 1.72
CA GLY A 45 -4.46 -10.03 2.63
C GLY A 45 -3.04 -10.41 2.20
N GLN A 46 -2.59 -10.02 1.03
CA GLN A 46 -1.26 -10.40 0.52
C GLN A 46 -0.13 -9.64 1.21
N VAL A 47 0.89 -10.37 1.66
CA VAL A 47 2.22 -9.87 2.02
C VAL A 47 3.20 -10.47 1.01
N SER A 48 3.42 -9.73 -0.07
CA SER A 48 4.12 -10.22 -1.26
C SER A 48 5.20 -9.22 -1.70
N PRO A 49 6.41 -9.31 -1.12
CA PRO A 49 7.53 -8.47 -1.55
C PRO A 49 7.86 -8.65 -3.02
N GLY A 50 7.89 -9.90 -3.51
CA GLY A 50 8.19 -10.22 -4.91
C GLY A 50 7.22 -9.60 -5.93
N TYR A 51 6.00 -9.28 -5.49
CA TYR A 51 4.98 -8.59 -6.32
C TYR A 51 5.02 -7.06 -6.20
N SER A 52 6.00 -6.50 -5.46
CA SER A 52 6.10 -5.07 -5.17
C SER A 52 6.67 -4.29 -6.34
N THR A 53 5.85 -4.08 -7.37
CA THR A 53 6.23 -3.38 -8.61
C THR A 53 5.37 -2.13 -8.84
N PRO A 54 5.96 -1.07 -9.46
CA PRO A 54 5.19 0.13 -9.80
C PRO A 54 4.10 -0.17 -10.83
N TRP A 55 2.95 0.45 -10.69
CA TRP A 55 1.92 0.41 -11.74
C TRP A 55 2.38 1.15 -13.01
N ALA A 56 3.20 2.17 -12.86
CA ALA A 56 3.78 2.93 -13.97
C ALA A 56 4.90 2.11 -14.64
N ALA A 57 4.51 1.13 -15.47
CA ALA A 57 5.44 0.26 -16.19
C ALA A 57 5.38 0.51 -17.70
N PRO A 58 6.45 0.18 -18.45
CA PRO A 58 6.44 0.21 -19.92
C PRO A 58 5.29 -0.59 -20.50
N GLY A 59 4.58 -0.01 -21.49
CA GLY A 59 3.41 -0.64 -22.13
C GLY A 59 2.07 -0.50 -21.39
N ILE A 60 2.05 -0.06 -20.14
CA ILE A 60 0.82 0.17 -19.37
C ILE A 60 -0.12 1.17 -20.05
N PRO A 61 0.33 2.30 -20.63
CA PRO A 61 -0.58 3.24 -21.30
C PRO A 61 -1.41 2.60 -22.42
N LEU A 62 -0.81 1.74 -23.24
CA LEU A 62 -1.52 1.00 -24.31
C LEU A 62 -2.47 -0.06 -23.75
N LYS A 63 -2.06 -0.76 -22.67
CA LYS A 63 -2.93 -1.73 -21.98
C LYS A 63 -4.14 -1.03 -21.33
N ALA A 64 -3.93 0.10 -20.67
CA ALA A 64 -4.98 0.90 -20.04
C ALA A 64 -6.03 1.36 -21.07
N LEU A 65 -5.59 1.83 -22.24
CA LEU A 65 -6.48 2.20 -23.33
C LEU A 65 -7.35 1.02 -23.79
N LYS A 66 -6.76 -0.19 -23.95
CA LYS A 66 -7.52 -1.40 -24.30
C LYS A 66 -8.52 -1.80 -23.21
N TRP A 67 -8.17 -1.67 -21.95
CA TRP A 67 -9.04 -2.03 -20.83
C TRP A 67 -10.29 -1.13 -20.77
N MET A 68 -10.18 0.15 -21.09
CA MET A 68 -11.33 1.09 -21.03
C MET A 68 -12.54 0.65 -21.87
N PHE A 69 -12.31 -0.18 -22.89
CA PHE A 69 -13.38 -0.70 -23.78
C PHE A 69 -13.87 -2.11 -23.38
N GLN A 70 -13.38 -2.69 -22.28
CA GLN A 70 -13.79 -4.02 -21.85
C GLN A 70 -14.92 -3.96 -20.82
N LYS A 71 -15.87 -4.89 -20.92
CA LYS A 71 -17.02 -5.00 -19.99
C LYS A 71 -16.55 -5.20 -18.54
N HIS A 72 -15.51 -6.02 -18.31
CA HIS A 72 -14.93 -6.35 -17.03
C HIS A 72 -13.53 -5.75 -16.86
N ALA A 73 -13.38 -4.48 -17.23
CA ALA A 73 -12.11 -3.78 -17.18
C ALA A 73 -11.51 -3.75 -15.78
N PRO A 74 -10.25 -4.15 -15.59
CA PRO A 74 -9.56 -4.05 -14.29
C PRO A 74 -9.30 -2.59 -13.89
N LEU A 75 -9.24 -1.68 -14.87
CA LEU A 75 -9.04 -0.25 -14.64
C LEU A 75 -10.18 0.56 -15.30
N ALA A 76 -10.70 1.55 -14.58
CA ALA A 76 -11.56 2.58 -15.14
C ALA A 76 -11.02 3.97 -14.77
N VAL A 77 -11.16 4.92 -15.68
CA VAL A 77 -10.83 6.32 -15.46
C VAL A 77 -12.11 7.14 -15.58
N ARG A 78 -12.44 7.84 -14.51
CA ARG A 78 -13.58 8.76 -14.42
C ARG A 78 -13.06 10.13 -14.01
N PRO A 79 -13.18 11.14 -14.87
CA PRO A 79 -12.76 12.49 -14.50
C PRO A 79 -13.47 12.96 -13.24
N ASP A 80 -12.70 13.42 -12.25
CA ASP A 80 -13.22 14.03 -11.02
C ASP A 80 -13.34 15.56 -11.13
N GLY A 81 -13.02 16.11 -12.31
CA GLY A 81 -13.07 17.55 -12.60
C GLY A 81 -11.87 18.33 -12.06
N THR A 82 -10.87 17.70 -11.45
CA THR A 82 -9.73 18.38 -10.86
C THR A 82 -8.51 18.42 -11.78
N LEU A 83 -7.76 19.53 -11.76
CA LEU A 83 -6.45 19.62 -12.39
C LEU A 83 -5.42 18.69 -11.71
N PHE A 84 -5.66 18.34 -10.45
CA PHE A 84 -4.79 17.44 -9.71
C PHE A 84 -4.79 16.04 -10.34
N GLN A 85 -5.95 15.46 -10.62
CA GLN A 85 -6.06 14.16 -11.27
C GLN A 85 -5.33 14.14 -12.62
N LEU A 86 -5.49 15.19 -13.44
CA LEU A 86 -4.80 15.30 -14.73
C LEU A 86 -3.28 15.38 -14.58
N ARG A 87 -2.79 16.17 -13.63
CA ARG A 87 -1.35 16.28 -13.32
C ARG A 87 -0.78 14.98 -12.81
N TRP A 88 -1.54 14.28 -11.97
CA TRP A 88 -1.14 12.98 -11.44
C TRP A 88 -1.04 11.92 -12.55
N ILE A 89 -2.04 11.84 -13.44
CA ILE A 89 -2.01 10.94 -14.61
C ILE A 89 -0.81 11.26 -15.50
N ALA A 90 -0.57 12.54 -15.79
CA ALA A 90 0.59 12.95 -16.58
C ALA A 90 1.93 12.58 -15.90
N ALA A 91 2.01 12.70 -14.58
CA ALA A 91 3.19 12.28 -13.82
C ALA A 91 3.37 10.76 -13.84
N MET A 92 2.28 9.99 -13.72
CA MET A 92 2.30 8.53 -13.84
C MET A 92 2.77 8.09 -15.23
N LEU A 93 2.25 8.68 -16.30
CA LEU A 93 2.66 8.39 -17.67
C LEU A 93 4.15 8.68 -17.92
N ARG A 94 4.71 9.75 -17.32
CA ARG A 94 6.15 10.04 -17.38
C ARG A 94 7.02 8.98 -16.70
N ASN A 95 6.47 8.21 -15.79
CA ASN A 95 7.15 7.09 -15.13
C ASN A 95 7.07 5.78 -15.92
N CYS A 96 6.22 5.67 -16.96
CA CYS A 96 6.05 4.48 -17.80
C CYS A 96 7.21 4.28 -18.80
N ASN A 97 8.45 4.21 -18.32
CA ASN A 97 9.64 3.89 -19.10
C ASN A 97 10.60 3.01 -18.30
N ASP A 98 11.48 2.25 -18.97
CA ASP A 98 12.33 1.24 -18.34
C ASP A 98 13.22 1.83 -17.23
N ARG A 99 13.90 2.96 -17.48
CA ARG A 99 14.80 3.58 -16.51
C ARG A 99 14.10 3.93 -15.20
N ARG A 100 12.94 4.58 -15.27
CA ARG A 100 12.19 4.98 -14.07
C ARG A 100 11.54 3.78 -13.39
N TYR A 101 11.06 2.83 -14.20
CA TYR A 101 10.50 1.59 -13.68
C TYR A 101 11.52 0.83 -12.83
N THR A 102 12.75 0.64 -13.32
CA THR A 102 13.81 -0.05 -12.57
C THR A 102 14.12 0.65 -11.24
N VAL A 103 14.35 1.97 -11.26
CA VAL A 103 14.64 2.74 -10.04
C VAL A 103 13.49 2.67 -9.02
N ASN A 104 12.25 2.86 -9.47
CA ASN A 104 11.11 2.86 -8.57
C ASN A 104 10.83 1.45 -8.02
N LYS A 105 11.03 0.42 -8.84
CA LYS A 105 10.92 -0.97 -8.43
C LYS A 105 11.94 -1.32 -7.34
N GLU A 106 13.19 -0.95 -7.52
CA GLU A 106 14.24 -1.16 -6.52
C GLU A 106 13.86 -0.53 -5.17
N ARG A 107 13.38 0.71 -5.17
CA ARG A 107 12.90 1.40 -3.97
C ARG A 107 11.74 0.66 -3.30
N MET A 108 10.78 0.19 -4.09
CA MET A 108 9.62 -0.55 -3.58
C MET A 108 10.02 -1.92 -3.02
N MET A 109 10.86 -2.66 -3.72
CA MET A 109 11.37 -3.96 -3.27
C MET A 109 12.15 -3.83 -1.96
N ARG A 110 13.06 -2.85 -1.86
CA ARG A 110 13.86 -2.60 -0.65
C ARG A 110 13.01 -2.40 0.61
N ILE A 111 11.96 -1.58 0.53
CA ILE A 111 11.06 -1.38 1.68
C ILE A 111 10.13 -2.59 1.91
N ALA A 112 9.72 -3.31 0.86
CA ALA A 112 8.84 -4.46 0.98
C ALA A 112 9.55 -5.67 1.62
N GLU A 113 10.78 -5.98 1.19
CA GLU A 113 11.62 -7.03 1.77
C GLU A 113 11.93 -6.74 3.24
N TYR A 114 12.36 -5.52 3.53
CA TYR A 114 12.58 -5.09 4.92
C TYR A 114 11.31 -5.21 5.76
N SER A 115 10.16 -4.86 5.19
CA SER A 115 8.88 -4.94 5.89
C SER A 115 8.45 -6.38 6.19
N ARG A 116 8.72 -7.33 5.28
CA ARG A 116 8.51 -8.76 5.53
C ARG A 116 9.31 -9.22 6.75
N ASP A 117 10.56 -8.85 6.81
CA ASP A 117 11.45 -9.26 7.91
C ASP A 117 11.02 -8.61 9.24
N CYS A 118 10.62 -7.33 9.21
CA CYS A 118 10.01 -6.66 10.36
C CYS A 118 8.71 -7.33 10.82
N LEU A 119 7.83 -7.74 9.88
CA LEU A 119 6.59 -8.44 10.21
C LEU A 119 6.85 -9.79 10.88
N ARG A 120 7.80 -10.56 10.35
CA ARG A 120 8.21 -11.87 10.91
C ARG A 120 8.76 -11.72 12.32
N THR A 121 9.65 -10.75 12.54
CA THR A 121 10.20 -10.42 13.86
C THR A 121 9.08 -10.00 14.82
N LEU A 122 8.20 -9.08 14.42
CA LEU A 122 7.09 -8.63 15.25
C LEU A 122 6.18 -9.80 15.64
N ARG A 123 5.86 -10.68 14.69
CA ARG A 123 5.05 -11.88 14.97
C ARG A 123 5.74 -12.83 15.93
N ALA A 124 7.03 -13.07 15.77
CA ALA A 124 7.81 -13.93 16.67
C ALA A 124 7.88 -13.35 18.09
N ASP A 125 8.08 -12.05 18.23
CA ASP A 125 8.23 -11.36 19.51
C ASP A 125 6.91 -11.25 20.28
N THR A 126 5.77 -11.16 19.59
CA THR A 126 4.48 -10.79 20.20
C THR A 126 3.45 -11.91 20.18
N GLY A 127 3.61 -12.91 19.31
CA GLY A 127 2.59 -13.92 19.07
C GLY A 127 1.30 -13.36 18.44
N ILE A 128 1.35 -12.17 17.80
CA ILE A 128 0.17 -11.51 17.22
C ILE A 128 -0.58 -12.41 16.26
N ALA A 129 -1.90 -12.55 16.47
CA ALA A 129 -2.77 -13.38 15.65
C ALA A 129 -3.56 -12.52 14.64
N TYR A 130 -3.53 -12.90 13.36
CA TYR A 130 -4.21 -12.18 12.28
C TYR A 130 -4.58 -13.11 11.10
N GLU A 131 -4.87 -14.37 11.38
CA GLU A 131 -5.22 -15.41 10.39
C GLU A 131 -4.13 -15.55 9.31
N HIS A 132 -2.86 -15.47 9.72
CA HIS A 132 -1.75 -15.56 8.79
C HIS A 132 -1.55 -16.97 8.25
N ARG A 133 -1.09 -17.05 7.00
CA ARG A 133 -0.76 -18.30 6.30
C ARG A 133 0.54 -18.10 5.52
N THR A 134 1.31 -19.17 5.42
CA THR A 134 2.60 -19.21 4.71
C THR A 134 2.50 -20.09 3.44
N GLY A 135 1.31 -20.16 2.83
CA GLY A 135 1.05 -20.97 1.64
C GLY A 135 1.59 -20.39 0.33
N GLY A 136 2.18 -19.22 0.36
CA GLY A 136 2.62 -18.48 -0.82
C GLY A 136 1.48 -17.73 -1.52
N THR A 137 1.81 -17.12 -2.66
CA THR A 137 0.85 -16.49 -3.59
C THR A 137 0.94 -17.17 -4.94
N LEU A 138 -0.21 -17.47 -5.56
CA LEU A 138 -0.31 -18.07 -6.90
C LEU A 138 -0.96 -17.09 -7.87
N GLN A 139 -0.23 -16.66 -8.89
CA GLN A 139 -0.74 -15.88 -10.00
C GLN A 139 -1.18 -16.81 -11.13
N LEU A 140 -2.43 -16.69 -11.59
CA LEU A 140 -3.01 -17.53 -12.63
C LEU A 140 -3.04 -16.83 -13.97
N PHE A 141 -2.69 -17.56 -15.03
CA PHE A 141 -2.75 -17.13 -16.41
C PHE A 141 -3.84 -17.89 -17.17
N ARG A 142 -4.74 -17.14 -17.80
CA ARG A 142 -5.82 -17.69 -18.63
C ARG A 142 -5.49 -17.68 -20.13
N LYS A 143 -4.40 -16.99 -20.52
CA LYS A 143 -4.02 -16.78 -21.92
C LYS A 143 -2.55 -17.08 -22.13
N ALA A 144 -2.21 -17.69 -23.26
CA ALA A 144 -0.82 -18.00 -23.62
C ALA A 144 0.09 -16.76 -23.66
N GLU A 145 -0.45 -15.60 -24.07
CA GLU A 145 0.31 -14.36 -24.12
C GLU A 145 0.71 -13.85 -22.72
N GLN A 146 -0.12 -14.15 -21.68
CA GLN A 146 0.20 -13.82 -20.29
C GLN A 146 1.36 -14.69 -19.79
N LEU A 147 1.30 -15.99 -20.07
CA LEU A 147 2.37 -16.94 -19.72
C LEU A 147 3.68 -16.61 -20.45
N ALA A 148 3.61 -16.22 -21.74
CA ALA A 148 4.79 -15.78 -22.47
C ALA A 148 5.41 -14.48 -21.89
N ALA A 149 4.58 -13.58 -21.38
CA ALA A 149 5.03 -12.33 -20.78
C ALA A 149 5.70 -12.52 -19.41
N VAL A 150 5.45 -13.63 -18.72
CA VAL A 150 5.94 -13.89 -17.36
C VAL A 150 7.48 -13.99 -17.30
N LYS A 151 8.15 -14.36 -18.40
CA LYS A 151 9.62 -14.41 -18.48
C LYS A 151 10.32 -13.10 -18.11
N ARG A 152 9.64 -11.96 -18.37
CA ARG A 152 10.17 -10.66 -17.95
C ARG A 152 10.08 -10.47 -16.44
N ASP A 153 8.98 -10.95 -15.84
CA ASP A 153 8.74 -10.83 -14.42
C ASP A 153 9.67 -11.76 -13.64
N THR A 154 9.90 -13.00 -14.14
CA THR A 154 10.82 -13.95 -13.51
C THR A 154 12.28 -13.49 -13.56
N ALA A 155 12.73 -12.89 -14.66
CA ALA A 155 14.09 -12.31 -14.72
C ALA A 155 14.34 -11.30 -13.60
N VAL A 156 13.33 -10.51 -13.28
CA VAL A 156 13.41 -9.55 -12.19
C VAL A 156 13.38 -10.22 -10.81
N LEU A 157 12.59 -11.28 -10.63
CA LEU A 157 12.58 -12.05 -9.39
C LEU A 157 13.96 -12.69 -9.14
N GLU A 158 14.59 -13.21 -10.20
CA GLU A 158 15.97 -13.75 -10.15
C GLU A 158 16.97 -12.67 -9.73
N GLU A 159 16.94 -11.49 -10.37
CA GLU A 159 17.82 -10.36 -10.01
C GLU A 159 17.65 -9.93 -8.55
N CYS A 160 16.44 -10.05 -8.01
CA CYS A 160 16.12 -9.70 -6.61
C CYS A 160 16.29 -10.87 -5.63
N GLY A 161 16.71 -12.06 -6.09
CA GLY A 161 16.87 -13.25 -5.24
C GLY A 161 15.55 -13.79 -4.67
N VAL A 162 14.41 -13.50 -5.31
CA VAL A 162 13.08 -13.96 -4.89
C VAL A 162 12.81 -15.34 -5.47
N ALA A 163 12.56 -16.33 -4.61
CA ALA A 163 12.19 -17.67 -5.03
C ALA A 163 10.83 -17.68 -5.75
N TYR A 164 10.74 -18.37 -6.87
CA TYR A 164 9.50 -18.53 -7.62
C TYR A 164 9.41 -19.91 -8.28
N GLU A 165 8.20 -20.30 -8.65
CA GLU A 165 7.90 -21.54 -9.36
C GLU A 165 6.98 -21.24 -10.54
N LEU A 166 7.35 -21.67 -11.75
CA LEU A 166 6.45 -21.67 -12.91
C LEU A 166 5.70 -23.01 -12.92
N LEU A 167 4.37 -22.94 -12.81
CA LEU A 167 3.51 -24.10 -12.73
C LEU A 167 2.72 -24.28 -14.04
N ASP A 168 2.66 -25.53 -14.51
CA ASP A 168 1.63 -25.97 -15.44
C ASP A 168 0.28 -26.15 -14.73
N VAL A 169 -0.73 -26.59 -15.45
CA VAL A 169 -2.08 -26.76 -14.91
C VAL A 169 -2.13 -27.85 -13.82
N ASP A 170 -1.31 -28.90 -13.93
CA ASP A 170 -1.23 -29.95 -12.91
C ASP A 170 -0.58 -29.41 -11.62
N GLY A 171 0.49 -28.66 -11.75
CA GLY A 171 1.14 -27.98 -10.62
C GLY A 171 0.22 -26.96 -9.94
N ILE A 172 -0.61 -26.24 -10.71
CA ILE A 172 -1.62 -25.34 -10.15
C ILE A 172 -2.62 -26.12 -9.30
N VAL A 173 -3.17 -27.24 -9.80
CA VAL A 173 -4.14 -28.06 -9.07
C VAL A 173 -3.51 -28.71 -7.84
N GLN A 174 -2.23 -29.05 -7.90
CA GLN A 174 -1.50 -29.55 -6.72
C GLN A 174 -1.36 -28.48 -5.64
N ALA A 175 -1.08 -27.23 -6.02
CA ALA A 175 -0.97 -26.11 -5.09
C ALA A 175 -2.31 -25.61 -4.55
N GLU A 176 -3.34 -25.60 -5.40
CA GLU A 176 -4.71 -25.14 -5.11
C GLU A 176 -5.72 -26.18 -5.61
N PRO A 177 -6.05 -27.23 -4.83
CA PRO A 177 -6.88 -28.36 -5.28
C PRO A 177 -8.27 -27.94 -5.78
N ALA A 178 -8.87 -26.90 -5.23
CA ALA A 178 -10.16 -26.36 -5.66
C ALA A 178 -10.17 -25.91 -7.13
N LEU A 179 -8.99 -25.60 -7.72
CA LEU A 179 -8.87 -25.21 -9.14
C LEU A 179 -8.99 -26.38 -10.12
N ALA A 180 -9.11 -27.63 -9.65
CA ALA A 180 -9.33 -28.79 -10.51
C ALA A 180 -10.54 -28.61 -11.44
N GLN A 181 -11.59 -27.94 -10.98
CA GLN A 181 -12.80 -27.64 -11.76
C GLN A 181 -12.63 -26.53 -12.81
N ALA A 182 -11.55 -25.75 -12.72
CA ALA A 182 -11.27 -24.62 -13.63
C ALA A 182 -10.09 -24.92 -14.58
N ARG A 183 -9.60 -26.16 -14.65
CA ARG A 183 -8.42 -26.57 -15.43
C ARG A 183 -8.43 -26.10 -16.88
N ASP A 184 -9.57 -26.23 -17.55
CA ASP A 184 -9.81 -25.88 -18.94
C ASP A 184 -9.70 -24.37 -19.22
N ARG A 185 -9.69 -23.54 -18.19
CA ARG A 185 -9.65 -22.08 -18.25
C ARG A 185 -8.26 -21.52 -17.95
N LEU A 186 -7.30 -22.39 -17.64
CA LEU A 186 -5.95 -22.00 -17.19
C LEU A 186 -4.90 -22.56 -18.16
N VAL A 187 -3.82 -21.79 -18.35
CA VAL A 187 -2.69 -22.18 -19.19
C VAL A 187 -1.37 -22.30 -18.40
N GLY A 188 -1.35 -21.84 -17.17
CA GLY A 188 -0.19 -21.89 -16.29
C GLY A 188 -0.31 -20.89 -15.14
N GLY A 189 0.68 -20.89 -14.25
CA GLY A 189 0.77 -20.00 -13.10
C GLY A 189 2.19 -19.66 -12.70
N LEU A 190 2.33 -18.59 -11.92
CA LEU A 190 3.55 -18.21 -11.24
C LEU A 190 3.29 -18.24 -9.72
N ARG A 191 4.00 -19.09 -9.00
CA ARG A 191 3.91 -19.18 -7.54
C ARG A 191 5.10 -18.48 -6.89
N LEU A 192 4.84 -17.73 -5.84
CA LEU A 192 5.81 -17.11 -4.95
C LEU A 192 5.72 -17.79 -3.57
N PRO A 193 6.49 -18.86 -3.33
CA PRO A 193 6.33 -19.69 -2.13
C PRO A 193 6.74 -18.98 -0.83
N GLY A 194 7.58 -17.94 -0.92
CA GLY A 194 8.02 -17.12 0.21
C GLY A 194 7.02 -16.05 0.67
N ASP A 195 5.94 -15.85 -0.08
CA ASP A 195 4.89 -14.90 0.25
C ASP A 195 4.01 -15.41 1.40
N GLU A 196 3.42 -14.46 2.11
CA GLU A 196 2.51 -14.74 3.23
C GLU A 196 1.16 -14.06 2.99
N THR A 197 0.16 -14.51 3.72
CA THR A 197 -1.16 -13.88 3.74
C THR A 197 -1.60 -13.63 5.17
N GLY A 198 -2.50 -12.68 5.36
CA GLY A 198 -3.11 -12.40 6.65
C GLY A 198 -4.11 -11.27 6.59
N ASP A 199 -5.06 -11.26 7.52
CA ASP A 199 -6.06 -10.22 7.58
C ASP A 199 -5.45 -8.92 8.13
N CYS A 200 -5.27 -7.95 7.25
CA CYS A 200 -4.69 -6.64 7.56
C CYS A 200 -5.49 -5.88 8.64
N GLN A 201 -6.82 -5.98 8.62
CA GLN A 201 -7.68 -5.31 9.60
C GLN A 201 -7.50 -5.94 10.99
N ARG A 202 -7.50 -7.29 11.08
CA ARG A 202 -7.26 -8.00 12.34
C ARG A 202 -5.86 -7.74 12.88
N PHE A 203 -4.85 -7.78 12.00
CA PHE A 203 -3.48 -7.42 12.37
C PHE A 203 -3.42 -6.02 12.98
N THR A 204 -4.01 -5.03 12.31
CA THR A 204 -3.97 -3.63 12.76
C THR A 204 -4.68 -3.47 14.09
N THR A 205 -5.83 -4.10 14.29
CA THR A 205 -6.57 -4.04 15.56
C THR A 205 -5.78 -4.68 16.71
N ALA A 206 -5.18 -5.84 16.47
CA ALA A 206 -4.34 -6.50 17.46
C ALA A 206 -3.07 -5.69 17.78
N LEU A 207 -2.47 -5.08 16.76
CA LEU A 207 -1.29 -4.23 16.90
C LEU A 207 -1.57 -2.95 17.69
N VAL A 208 -2.76 -2.36 17.52
CA VAL A 208 -3.20 -1.22 18.34
C VAL A 208 -3.25 -1.59 19.82
N ALA A 209 -3.79 -2.77 20.16
CA ALA A 209 -3.78 -3.24 21.55
C ALA A 209 -2.35 -3.41 22.11
N LEU A 210 -1.42 -3.92 21.30
CA LEU A 210 -0.01 -4.03 21.67
C LEU A 210 0.66 -2.66 21.85
N ALA A 211 0.33 -1.70 20.98
CA ALA A 211 0.84 -0.33 21.08
C ALA A 211 0.30 0.38 22.34
N GLN A 212 -0.98 0.17 22.68
CA GLN A 212 -1.59 0.68 23.92
C GLN A 212 -0.94 0.07 25.15
N ALA A 213 -0.67 -1.23 25.14
CA ALA A 213 0.07 -1.90 26.22
C ALA A 213 1.51 -1.35 26.36
N ALA A 214 2.08 -0.82 25.27
CA ALA A 214 3.37 -0.12 25.29
C ALA A 214 3.26 1.38 25.65
N GLY A 215 2.07 1.88 25.98
CA GLY A 215 1.83 3.25 26.45
C GLY A 215 1.32 4.23 25.38
N ALA A 216 0.97 3.78 24.18
CA ALA A 216 0.36 4.66 23.18
C ALA A 216 -1.10 4.97 23.52
N ASP A 217 -1.51 6.25 23.35
CA ASP A 217 -2.89 6.72 23.52
C ASP A 217 -3.59 6.81 22.14
N PHE A 218 -4.66 6.04 21.93
CA PHE A 218 -5.44 6.07 20.70
C PHE A 218 -6.79 6.79 20.93
N ARG A 219 -6.99 7.87 20.21
CA ARG A 219 -8.22 8.68 20.24
C ARG A 219 -8.93 8.54 18.90
N PHE A 220 -10.04 7.83 18.96
CA PHE A 220 -10.96 7.63 17.84
C PHE A 220 -12.03 8.73 17.82
N ASP A 221 -12.82 8.80 16.73
CA ASP A 221 -13.78 9.87 16.47
C ASP A 221 -13.14 11.27 16.53
N ALA A 222 -11.83 11.37 16.30
CA ALA A 222 -11.01 12.58 16.43
C ALA A 222 -10.55 13.08 15.06
N THR A 223 -11.24 14.10 14.51
CA THR A 223 -10.96 14.60 13.17
C THR A 223 -9.95 15.72 13.18
N ALA A 224 -8.77 15.48 12.61
CA ALA A 224 -7.78 16.53 12.37
C ALA A 224 -8.25 17.45 11.22
N THR A 225 -8.50 18.72 11.53
CA THR A 225 -9.04 19.70 10.59
C THR A 225 -8.00 20.67 10.04
N ARG A 226 -6.98 20.97 10.82
CA ARG A 226 -5.95 21.94 10.45
C ARG A 226 -4.61 21.64 11.11
N VAL A 227 -3.54 21.90 10.38
CA VAL A 227 -2.17 21.88 10.90
C VAL A 227 -1.73 23.32 11.19
N LEU A 228 -1.37 23.59 12.44
CA LEU A 228 -0.92 24.90 12.90
C LEU A 228 0.61 25.00 12.83
N HIS A 229 1.13 26.09 12.29
CA HIS A 229 2.57 26.30 12.12
C HIS A 229 2.97 27.78 12.28
N ASP A 230 4.25 28.02 12.55
CA ASP A 230 4.83 29.37 12.64
C ASP A 230 5.68 29.74 11.40
N GLY A 231 5.58 28.97 10.34
CA GLY A 231 6.39 29.12 9.12
C GLY A 231 7.65 28.25 9.10
N GLN A 232 8.16 27.80 10.25
CA GLN A 232 9.37 26.97 10.36
C GLN A 232 9.10 25.59 10.96
N ARG A 233 8.10 25.48 11.85
CA ARG A 233 7.76 24.24 12.57
C ARG A 233 6.25 24.13 12.73
N ILE A 234 5.79 22.89 12.79
CA ILE A 234 4.42 22.58 13.23
C ILE A 234 4.32 22.86 14.72
N ARG A 235 3.25 23.55 15.13
CA ARG A 235 2.98 23.96 16.51
C ARG A 235 1.83 23.19 17.14
N GLY A 236 0.97 22.58 16.33
CA GLY A 236 -0.14 21.78 16.79
C GLY A 236 -1.01 21.26 15.64
N ILE A 237 -1.91 20.37 16.01
CA ILE A 237 -3.00 19.90 15.14
C ILE A 237 -4.32 20.30 15.77
N GLU A 238 -5.17 20.94 15.00
CA GLU A 238 -6.55 21.23 15.43
C GLU A 238 -7.42 19.99 15.24
N VAL A 239 -8.02 19.54 16.32
CA VAL A 239 -8.88 18.36 16.39
C VAL A 239 -10.14 18.76 17.16
N ASP A 240 -11.30 18.70 16.51
CA ASP A 240 -12.60 19.02 17.13
C ASP A 240 -12.58 20.36 17.91
N GLY A 241 -11.93 21.38 17.33
CA GLY A 241 -11.80 22.72 17.92
C GLY A 241 -10.75 22.86 19.03
N GLN A 242 -10.04 21.80 19.38
CA GLN A 242 -8.93 21.82 20.35
C GLN A 242 -7.58 21.66 19.66
N THR A 243 -6.53 22.26 20.22
CA THR A 243 -5.18 22.11 19.71
C THR A 243 -4.41 21.01 20.46
N VAL A 244 -4.01 19.99 19.73
CA VAL A 244 -3.13 18.92 20.22
C VAL A 244 -1.67 19.27 19.85
N THR A 245 -0.79 19.36 20.85
CA THR A 245 0.62 19.73 20.68
C THR A 245 1.56 18.58 20.95
N ALA A 246 2.68 18.52 20.19
CA ALA A 246 3.73 17.51 20.34
C ALA A 246 5.10 18.04 19.88
N ASP A 247 6.17 17.29 20.15
CA ASP A 247 7.52 17.58 19.64
C ASP A 247 7.66 17.22 18.14
N ARG A 248 6.98 16.13 17.74
CA ARG A 248 6.98 15.58 16.37
C ARG A 248 5.56 15.21 15.94
N TYR A 249 5.30 15.30 14.65
CA TYR A 249 4.02 14.97 14.03
C TYR A 249 4.24 14.00 12.88
N VAL A 250 3.49 12.91 12.86
CA VAL A 250 3.51 11.91 11.80
C VAL A 250 2.17 11.92 11.08
N LEU A 251 2.19 12.02 9.77
CA LEU A 251 0.98 11.98 8.95
C LEU A 251 0.92 10.66 8.19
N ALA A 252 -0.06 9.83 8.53
CA ALA A 252 -0.34 8.51 7.97
C ALA A 252 -1.80 8.38 7.48
N LEU A 253 -2.36 9.45 6.90
CA LEU A 253 -3.77 9.57 6.49
C LEU A 253 -4.08 8.97 5.11
N GLY A 254 -3.18 8.17 4.53
CA GLY A 254 -3.42 7.53 3.24
C GLY A 254 -3.83 8.54 2.15
N SER A 255 -4.96 8.30 1.50
CA SER A 255 -5.48 9.15 0.41
C SER A 255 -5.84 10.56 0.85
N TYR A 256 -6.11 10.79 2.14
CA TYR A 256 -6.48 12.10 2.70
C TYR A 256 -5.27 12.95 3.12
N SER A 257 -4.05 12.43 2.96
CA SER A 257 -2.81 13.11 3.35
C SER A 257 -2.62 14.46 2.65
N ARG A 258 -2.96 14.53 1.37
CA ARG A 258 -2.80 15.73 0.55
C ARG A 258 -3.66 16.88 1.04
N GLU A 259 -4.93 16.62 1.35
CA GLU A 259 -5.90 17.66 1.70
C GLU A 259 -5.50 18.44 2.95
N LEU A 260 -5.01 17.73 3.97
CA LEU A 260 -4.57 18.35 5.22
C LEU A 260 -3.26 19.17 5.05
N LEU A 261 -2.41 18.79 4.09
CA LEU A 261 -1.09 19.42 3.90
C LEU A 261 -1.06 20.48 2.81
N LEU A 262 -2.04 20.51 1.92
CA LEU A 262 -2.09 21.47 0.81
C LEU A 262 -2.10 22.93 1.31
N PRO A 263 -2.80 23.31 2.38
CA PRO A 263 -2.75 24.67 2.93
C PRO A 263 -1.36 25.11 3.43
N LEU A 264 -0.47 24.15 3.72
CA LEU A 264 0.93 24.40 4.12
C LEU A 264 1.86 24.57 2.91
N GLY A 265 1.35 24.48 1.68
CA GLY A 265 2.17 24.47 0.47
C GLY A 265 2.80 23.11 0.13
N LEU A 266 2.44 22.05 0.85
CA LEU A 266 2.91 20.67 0.60
C LEU A 266 1.89 19.94 -0.27
N ASP A 267 2.03 20.06 -1.60
CA ASP A 267 1.16 19.39 -2.57
C ASP A 267 1.64 17.96 -2.85
N LEU A 268 1.21 17.02 -2.00
CA LEU A 268 1.58 15.61 -2.11
C LEU A 268 0.91 14.97 -3.34
N PRO A 269 1.67 14.28 -4.22
CA PRO A 269 1.08 13.61 -5.38
C PRO A 269 0.48 12.24 -5.02
N VAL A 270 -0.34 12.21 -3.98
CA VAL A 270 -1.06 11.00 -3.55
C VAL A 270 -2.49 11.06 -4.05
N ASN A 271 -2.81 10.26 -5.07
CA ASN A 271 -4.14 10.21 -5.67
C ASN A 271 -4.96 9.05 -5.10
N PRO A 272 -6.23 9.27 -4.73
CA PRO A 272 -7.11 8.18 -4.36
C PRO A 272 -7.41 7.28 -5.57
N VAL A 273 -7.14 5.99 -5.45
CA VAL A 273 -7.51 4.98 -6.44
C VAL A 273 -8.47 3.99 -5.80
N LYS A 274 -9.72 4.07 -6.21
CA LYS A 274 -10.79 3.26 -5.67
C LYS A 274 -10.60 1.78 -6.02
N GLY A 275 -10.77 0.92 -5.04
CA GLY A 275 -10.81 -0.53 -5.20
C GLY A 275 -12.05 -1.10 -4.55
N TYR A 276 -12.36 -2.36 -4.89
CA TYR A 276 -13.53 -3.05 -4.39
C TYR A 276 -13.14 -4.38 -3.76
N SER A 277 -13.88 -4.82 -2.75
CA SER A 277 -13.76 -6.15 -2.19
C SER A 277 -15.11 -6.76 -1.81
N LEU A 278 -15.16 -8.10 -1.88
CA LEU A 278 -16.21 -8.93 -1.29
C LEU A 278 -15.58 -9.75 -0.17
N THR A 279 -16.35 -9.99 0.89
CA THR A 279 -16.00 -10.94 1.93
C THR A 279 -17.16 -11.92 2.05
N ALA A 280 -16.93 -13.17 1.67
CA ALA A 280 -17.93 -14.23 1.64
C ALA A 280 -17.62 -15.30 2.69
N PRO A 281 -18.59 -15.80 3.47
CA PRO A 281 -18.40 -16.98 4.30
C PRO A 281 -18.08 -18.20 3.44
N ILE A 282 -17.26 -19.12 3.94
CA ILE A 282 -17.00 -20.41 3.28
C ILE A 282 -18.12 -21.36 3.66
N VAL A 283 -18.80 -21.90 2.65
CA VAL A 283 -19.84 -22.96 2.82
C VAL A 283 -19.33 -24.32 2.37
N ASP A 284 -18.35 -24.35 1.46
CA ASP A 284 -17.65 -25.57 1.08
C ASP A 284 -16.13 -25.31 1.06
N ALA A 285 -15.45 -25.86 2.06
CA ALA A 285 -14.01 -25.66 2.20
C ALA A 285 -13.20 -26.38 1.12
N SER A 286 -13.73 -27.40 0.47
CA SER A 286 -13.07 -28.14 -0.61
C SER A 286 -13.03 -27.36 -1.93
N LEU A 287 -13.94 -26.38 -2.08
CA LEU A 287 -14.04 -25.47 -3.23
C LEU A 287 -13.56 -24.04 -2.92
N ALA A 288 -12.92 -23.86 -1.78
CA ALA A 288 -12.31 -22.59 -1.37
C ALA A 288 -10.79 -22.60 -1.62
N PRO A 289 -10.12 -21.45 -1.75
CA PRO A 289 -8.67 -21.40 -1.89
C PRO A 289 -7.96 -21.93 -0.63
N VAL A 290 -6.72 -22.37 -0.78
CA VAL A 290 -5.83 -22.73 0.33
C VAL A 290 -5.00 -21.53 0.77
N SER A 291 -4.58 -20.70 -0.20
CA SER A 291 -3.72 -19.54 0.01
C SER A 291 -4.33 -18.25 -0.57
N THR A 292 -3.51 -17.44 -1.21
CA THR A 292 -3.94 -16.31 -2.05
C THR A 292 -3.69 -16.62 -3.51
N VAL A 293 -4.73 -16.46 -4.32
CA VAL A 293 -4.69 -16.62 -5.77
C VAL A 293 -5.00 -15.31 -6.45
N LEU A 294 -4.19 -14.90 -7.42
CA LEU A 294 -4.38 -13.69 -8.22
C LEU A 294 -4.71 -14.06 -9.67
N ASP A 295 -5.91 -13.74 -10.11
CA ASP A 295 -6.27 -13.83 -11.55
C ASP A 295 -5.66 -12.66 -12.32
N GLU A 296 -4.66 -12.93 -13.15
CA GLU A 296 -3.93 -11.91 -13.91
C GLU A 296 -4.81 -11.24 -14.97
N THR A 297 -5.83 -11.94 -15.48
CA THR A 297 -6.72 -11.41 -16.51
C THR A 297 -7.61 -10.29 -15.99
N TYR A 298 -8.18 -10.47 -14.81
CA TYR A 298 -9.11 -9.53 -14.19
C TYR A 298 -8.46 -8.69 -13.09
N LYS A 299 -7.20 -8.99 -12.72
CA LYS A 299 -6.50 -8.34 -11.60
C LYS A 299 -7.30 -8.43 -10.30
N ILE A 300 -7.79 -9.63 -10.00
CA ILE A 300 -8.59 -9.94 -8.82
C ILE A 300 -7.82 -10.96 -7.98
N ALA A 301 -7.59 -10.62 -6.72
CA ALA A 301 -7.03 -11.50 -5.71
C ALA A 301 -8.16 -12.18 -4.94
N ILE A 302 -8.03 -13.49 -4.69
CA ILE A 302 -8.94 -14.30 -3.91
C ILE A 302 -8.12 -14.97 -2.81
N THR A 303 -8.40 -14.60 -1.56
CA THR A 303 -7.61 -15.01 -0.39
C THR A 303 -8.50 -15.70 0.62
N ARG A 304 -8.03 -16.82 1.18
CA ARG A 304 -8.68 -17.46 2.31
C ARG A 304 -8.22 -16.84 3.63
N PHE A 305 -9.20 -16.41 4.43
CA PHE A 305 -9.07 -16.16 5.86
C PHE A 305 -9.93 -17.18 6.59
N ASP A 306 -9.38 -17.96 7.48
CA ASP A 306 -10.01 -19.06 8.21
C ASP A 306 -11.34 -19.59 7.63
N ASP A 307 -12.47 -18.96 7.99
CA ASP A 307 -13.85 -19.34 7.63
C ASP A 307 -14.46 -18.48 6.50
N ARG A 308 -13.67 -17.60 5.86
CA ARG A 308 -14.15 -16.67 4.82
C ARG A 308 -13.16 -16.51 3.68
N ILE A 309 -13.69 -16.11 2.52
CA ILE A 309 -12.92 -15.73 1.34
C ILE A 309 -13.00 -14.22 1.19
N ARG A 310 -11.84 -13.57 1.04
CA ARG A 310 -11.74 -12.16 0.64
C ARG A 310 -11.40 -12.09 -0.84
N ILE A 311 -12.25 -11.40 -1.60
CA ILE A 311 -12.09 -11.17 -3.03
C ILE A 311 -11.84 -9.67 -3.19
N GLY A 312 -10.67 -9.29 -3.70
CA GLY A 312 -10.32 -7.89 -3.87
C GLY A 312 -9.71 -7.60 -5.23
N GLY A 313 -10.04 -6.46 -5.82
CA GLY A 313 -9.48 -6.14 -7.12
C GLY A 313 -9.97 -4.83 -7.71
N MET A 314 -9.69 -4.68 -9.00
CA MET A 314 -10.05 -3.55 -9.84
C MET A 314 -9.52 -2.21 -9.32
N ALA A 315 -9.48 -1.24 -10.20
CA ALA A 315 -9.03 0.10 -9.91
C ALA A 315 -9.91 1.12 -10.61
N GLU A 316 -10.23 2.20 -9.93
CA GLU A 316 -11.02 3.28 -10.50
C GLU A 316 -10.44 4.62 -10.07
N LEU A 317 -10.04 5.44 -11.06
CA LEU A 317 -9.63 6.82 -10.85
C LEU A 317 -10.91 7.67 -10.88
N SER A 318 -11.47 7.97 -9.71
CA SER A 318 -12.77 8.66 -9.55
C SER A 318 -12.78 9.64 -8.37
N GLY A 319 -11.62 10.18 -8.00
CA GLY A 319 -11.49 11.02 -6.83
C GLY A 319 -11.90 10.28 -5.55
N PHE A 320 -12.61 10.96 -4.67
CA PHE A 320 -13.07 10.43 -3.38
C PHE A 320 -14.45 9.75 -3.43
N ASP A 321 -14.96 9.39 -4.63
CA ASP A 321 -16.24 8.64 -4.75
C ASP A 321 -16.13 7.25 -4.11
N LEU A 322 -16.91 7.01 -3.07
CA LEU A 322 -17.04 5.73 -2.37
C LEU A 322 -18.31 4.95 -2.73
N GLY A 323 -19.05 5.38 -3.76
CA GLY A 323 -20.27 4.70 -4.21
C GLY A 323 -20.00 3.24 -4.64
N LEU A 324 -20.76 2.30 -4.12
CA LEU A 324 -20.70 0.88 -4.47
C LEU A 324 -21.41 0.66 -5.82
N LYS A 325 -20.69 0.09 -6.80
CA LYS A 325 -21.22 -0.13 -8.16
C LYS A 325 -21.58 -1.59 -8.38
N PRO A 326 -22.84 -1.93 -8.67
CA PRO A 326 -23.29 -3.32 -8.85
C PRO A 326 -22.49 -4.09 -9.93
N GLN A 327 -22.08 -3.41 -11.01
CA GLN A 327 -21.27 -4.01 -12.08
C GLN A 327 -19.88 -4.47 -11.58
N ARG A 328 -19.30 -3.77 -10.59
CA ARG A 328 -18.03 -4.16 -9.96
C ARG A 328 -18.21 -5.38 -9.06
N ARG A 329 -19.30 -5.41 -8.28
CA ARG A 329 -19.70 -6.59 -7.52
C ARG A 329 -19.85 -7.81 -8.44
N ALA A 330 -20.62 -7.67 -9.51
CA ALA A 330 -20.85 -8.76 -10.48
C ALA A 330 -19.54 -9.29 -11.09
N THR A 331 -18.53 -8.44 -11.32
CA THR A 331 -17.21 -8.89 -11.81
C THR A 331 -16.46 -9.72 -10.77
N LEU A 332 -16.46 -9.29 -9.49
CA LEU A 332 -15.85 -10.05 -8.40
C LEU A 332 -16.52 -11.41 -8.23
N GLU A 333 -17.85 -11.42 -8.24
CA GLU A 333 -18.65 -12.66 -8.12
C GLU A 333 -18.39 -13.61 -9.29
N MET A 334 -18.35 -13.10 -10.52
CA MET A 334 -18.08 -13.89 -11.72
C MET A 334 -16.75 -14.64 -11.60
N VAL A 335 -15.67 -13.93 -11.25
CA VAL A 335 -14.34 -14.55 -11.13
C VAL A 335 -14.30 -15.55 -9.98
N THR A 336 -15.00 -15.26 -8.88
CA THR A 336 -15.03 -16.17 -7.73
C THR A 336 -15.80 -17.45 -8.04
N ARG A 337 -16.99 -17.36 -8.64
CA ARG A 337 -17.76 -18.56 -9.08
C ARG A 337 -16.99 -19.40 -10.09
N ASP A 338 -16.18 -18.74 -10.91
CA ASP A 338 -15.38 -19.37 -11.95
C ASP A 338 -14.18 -20.15 -11.40
N LEU A 339 -13.58 -19.70 -10.30
CA LEU A 339 -12.36 -20.27 -9.72
C LEU A 339 -12.61 -20.99 -8.37
N PHE A 340 -13.42 -20.41 -7.49
CA PHE A 340 -13.62 -20.87 -6.11
C PHE A 340 -15.08 -20.72 -5.68
N PRO A 341 -16.00 -21.60 -6.12
CA PRO A 341 -17.42 -21.49 -5.81
C PRO A 341 -17.78 -21.88 -4.37
N GLY A 342 -16.81 -22.18 -3.51
CA GLY A 342 -17.04 -22.59 -2.11
C GLY A 342 -17.44 -21.48 -1.15
N GLY A 343 -17.60 -20.23 -1.63
CA GLY A 343 -18.06 -19.10 -0.82
C GLY A 343 -19.53 -18.75 -1.08
N ASP A 344 -20.27 -18.37 -0.02
CA ASP A 344 -21.61 -17.79 -0.14
C ASP A 344 -21.53 -16.33 -0.59
N LEU A 345 -21.68 -16.12 -1.90
CA LEU A 345 -21.61 -14.78 -2.49
C LEU A 345 -22.89 -13.95 -2.26
N GLU A 346 -24.01 -14.56 -1.90
CA GLU A 346 -25.25 -13.85 -1.58
C GLU A 346 -25.12 -13.17 -0.21
N ALA A 347 -24.56 -13.90 0.76
CA ALA A 347 -24.24 -13.36 2.08
C ALA A 347 -22.98 -12.47 2.11
N ALA A 348 -22.29 -12.31 0.98
CA ALA A 348 -21.05 -11.57 0.93
C ALA A 348 -21.24 -10.06 1.21
N THR A 349 -20.40 -9.53 2.09
CA THR A 349 -20.29 -8.08 2.33
C THR A 349 -19.52 -7.42 1.19
N PHE A 350 -20.12 -6.42 0.55
CA PHE A 350 -19.49 -5.63 -0.52
C PHE A 350 -18.96 -4.32 0.03
N TRP A 351 -17.70 -4.02 -0.23
CA TRP A 351 -16.99 -2.86 0.32
C TRP A 351 -16.12 -2.17 -0.74
N THR A 352 -15.80 -0.91 -0.50
CA THR A 352 -14.88 -0.11 -1.32
C THR A 352 -13.99 0.76 -0.46
N GLY A 353 -12.78 1.06 -0.95
CA GLY A 353 -11.85 1.99 -0.32
C GLY A 353 -10.88 2.62 -1.31
N LEU A 354 -10.11 3.58 -0.83
CA LEU A 354 -9.23 4.44 -1.62
C LEU A 354 -7.77 4.10 -1.36
N ARG A 355 -7.10 3.53 -2.35
CA ARG A 355 -5.66 3.26 -2.29
C ARG A 355 -4.88 4.57 -2.47
N PRO A 356 -3.96 4.93 -1.58
CA PRO A 356 -3.17 6.16 -1.68
C PRO A 356 -2.02 5.98 -2.70
N MET A 357 -2.26 6.29 -3.97
CA MET A 357 -1.30 6.01 -5.04
C MET A 357 -0.41 7.21 -5.33
N THR A 358 0.90 6.99 -5.29
CA THR A 358 1.89 7.91 -5.86
C THR A 358 2.07 7.66 -7.36
N PRO A 359 2.49 8.63 -8.16
CA PRO A 359 2.60 8.44 -9.62
C PRO A 359 3.80 7.56 -10.03
N ASP A 360 4.74 7.32 -9.12
CA ASP A 360 5.92 6.47 -9.32
C ASP A 360 5.81 5.11 -8.59
N GLY A 361 4.75 4.92 -7.78
CA GLY A 361 4.50 3.70 -7.01
C GLY A 361 5.24 3.65 -5.67
N THR A 362 6.35 4.37 -5.52
CA THR A 362 7.16 4.39 -4.28
C THR A 362 6.42 5.14 -3.17
N PRO A 363 6.33 4.63 -1.93
CA PRO A 363 5.72 5.35 -0.81
C PRO A 363 6.52 6.60 -0.42
N ILE A 364 5.88 7.49 0.32
CA ILE A 364 6.51 8.70 0.87
C ILE A 364 6.76 8.44 2.36
N ILE A 365 8.05 8.30 2.73
CA ILE A 365 8.47 8.00 4.10
C ILE A 365 9.60 8.95 4.48
N GLY A 366 9.43 9.73 5.56
CA GLY A 366 10.48 10.62 6.07
C GLY A 366 10.02 12.00 6.47
N ALA A 367 10.96 12.83 6.94
CA ALA A 367 10.72 14.21 7.31
C ALA A 367 10.45 15.10 6.08
N THR A 368 9.75 16.19 6.29
CA THR A 368 9.63 17.27 5.29
C THR A 368 10.74 18.29 5.48
N ARG A 369 11.25 18.87 4.39
CA ARG A 369 12.27 19.94 4.48
C ARG A 369 11.71 21.23 5.07
N GLN A 370 10.46 21.56 4.72
CA GLN A 370 9.82 22.78 5.13
C GLN A 370 9.53 22.82 6.65
N PHE A 371 9.14 21.66 7.20
CA PHE A 371 8.83 21.51 8.63
C PHE A 371 9.57 20.29 9.18
N PRO A 372 10.76 20.48 9.79
CA PRO A 372 11.62 19.35 10.22
C PRO A 372 11.01 18.47 11.30
N ASN A 373 9.93 18.90 11.94
CA ASN A 373 9.17 18.12 12.91
C ASN A 373 7.88 17.49 12.36
N LEU A 374 7.66 17.58 11.03
CA LEU A 374 6.59 16.90 10.32
C LEU A 374 7.16 15.73 9.49
N PHE A 375 6.66 14.54 9.76
CA PHE A 375 7.05 13.31 9.08
C PHE A 375 5.87 12.73 8.31
N LEU A 376 6.14 12.12 7.18
CA LEU A 376 5.14 11.53 6.30
C LEU A 376 5.34 10.02 6.25
N ASN A 377 4.25 9.25 6.29
CA ASN A 377 4.22 7.82 6.05
C ASN A 377 2.95 7.47 5.27
N THR A 378 2.97 7.67 3.96
CA THR A 378 1.80 7.60 3.09
C THR A 378 2.16 7.20 1.66
N GLY A 379 1.16 7.04 0.80
CA GLY A 379 1.41 6.79 -0.62
C GLY A 379 1.78 5.35 -0.97
N HIS A 380 1.45 4.38 -0.14
CA HIS A 380 1.81 2.96 -0.30
C HIS A 380 1.01 2.22 -1.38
N GLY A 381 0.04 2.88 -2.01
CA GLY A 381 -0.76 2.33 -3.08
C GLY A 381 -1.50 1.05 -2.70
N THR A 382 -1.29 -0.01 -3.49
CA THR A 382 -1.88 -1.34 -3.26
C THR A 382 -1.08 -2.18 -2.25
N LEU A 383 0.12 -1.74 -1.87
CA LEU A 383 1.10 -2.51 -1.12
C LEU A 383 1.25 -2.06 0.35
N GLY A 384 0.29 -1.26 0.85
CA GLY A 384 0.34 -0.75 2.21
C GLY A 384 0.46 -1.84 3.27
N TRP A 385 -0.20 -2.99 3.08
CA TRP A 385 -0.06 -4.14 3.98
C TRP A 385 1.34 -4.76 3.90
N THR A 386 1.82 -5.05 2.69
CA THR A 386 3.17 -5.60 2.46
C THR A 386 4.26 -4.71 3.06
N MET A 387 4.12 -3.38 2.96
CA MET A 387 5.17 -2.43 3.36
C MET A 387 5.01 -1.84 4.77
N ALA A 388 3.91 -2.12 5.48
CA ALA A 388 3.54 -1.39 6.70
C ALA A 388 4.58 -1.52 7.82
N CYS A 389 5.02 -2.73 8.15
CA CYS A 389 5.93 -2.95 9.28
C CYS A 389 7.29 -2.30 9.04
N GLY A 390 7.85 -2.45 7.83
CA GLY A 390 9.10 -1.79 7.47
C GLY A 390 8.99 -0.28 7.42
N SER A 391 7.90 0.25 6.85
CA SER A 391 7.65 1.70 6.81
C SER A 391 7.49 2.29 8.22
N GLY A 392 6.79 1.58 9.10
CA GLY A 392 6.58 2.01 10.49
C GLY A 392 7.88 2.00 11.29
N LYS A 393 8.69 0.93 11.19
CA LYS A 393 9.99 0.82 11.85
C LYS A 393 10.97 1.88 11.34
N LEU A 394 11.11 1.99 10.01
CA LEU A 394 11.96 2.99 9.37
C LEU A 394 11.59 4.42 9.81
N LEU A 395 10.30 4.76 9.80
CA LEU A 395 9.88 6.09 10.19
C LEU A 395 10.08 6.33 11.69
N ALA A 396 9.86 5.33 12.55
CA ALA A 396 10.14 5.45 13.97
C ALA A 396 11.61 5.77 14.22
N ASP A 397 12.56 5.10 13.55
CA ASP A 397 13.98 5.40 13.63
C ASP A 397 14.29 6.86 13.22
N LEU A 398 13.71 7.32 12.12
CA LEU A 398 13.89 8.70 11.65
C LEU A 398 13.30 9.74 12.62
N VAL A 399 12.11 9.49 13.19
CA VAL A 399 11.48 10.37 14.17
C VAL A 399 12.31 10.46 15.43
N LEU A 400 12.91 9.35 15.87
CA LEU A 400 13.76 9.27 17.06
C LEU A 400 15.19 9.76 16.83
N GLY A 401 15.56 10.08 15.58
CA GLY A 401 16.91 10.46 15.20
C GLY A 401 17.91 9.30 15.22
N GLN A 402 17.42 8.07 15.13
CA GLN A 402 18.22 6.86 15.02
C GLN A 402 18.62 6.61 13.56
N ARG A 403 19.71 5.87 13.37
CA ARG A 403 20.15 5.47 12.02
C ARG A 403 19.23 4.36 11.49
N PRO A 404 18.59 4.56 10.32
CA PRO A 404 17.81 3.51 9.67
C PRO A 404 18.65 2.28 9.32
N GLU A 405 18.03 1.10 9.35
CA GLU A 405 18.66 -0.17 8.99
C GLU A 405 18.78 -0.35 7.47
N ILE A 406 17.96 0.36 6.69
CA ILE A 406 17.98 0.33 5.23
C ILE A 406 18.27 1.72 4.65
N ASP A 407 18.71 1.76 3.40
CA ASP A 407 18.86 3.01 2.67
C ASP A 407 17.50 3.68 2.43
N THR A 408 17.42 4.98 2.72
CA THR A 408 16.23 5.81 2.58
C THR A 408 16.18 6.60 1.27
N GLU A 409 17.18 6.42 0.38
CA GLU A 409 17.27 7.16 -0.89
C GLU A 409 15.98 6.96 -1.71
N GLY A 410 15.41 8.09 -2.14
CA GLY A 410 14.19 8.14 -2.94
C GLY A 410 12.88 7.83 -2.19
N LEU A 411 12.87 7.64 -0.86
CA LEU A 411 11.64 7.45 -0.09
C LEU A 411 11.02 8.77 0.39
N SER A 412 11.79 9.85 0.54
CA SER A 412 11.26 11.13 1.02
C SER A 412 10.38 11.84 -0.02
N PHE A 413 9.56 12.78 0.45
CA PHE A 413 8.74 13.67 -0.39
C PHE A 413 9.60 14.55 -1.33
N ASP A 414 10.85 14.77 -0.97
CA ASP A 414 11.77 15.63 -1.72
C ASP A 414 11.99 15.21 -3.17
N ARG A 415 11.77 13.93 -3.51
CA ARG A 415 11.87 13.45 -4.89
C ARG A 415 10.85 14.08 -5.86
N TYR A 416 9.81 14.71 -5.31
CA TYR A 416 8.79 15.44 -6.07
C TYR A 416 9.00 16.95 -6.08
N THR A 417 9.89 17.46 -5.21
CA THR A 417 10.20 18.87 -5.15
C THR A 417 11.33 19.19 -6.13
N THR A 418 11.08 20.12 -7.06
CA THR A 418 12.14 20.61 -7.95
C THR A 418 13.13 21.39 -7.10
N VAL A 419 14.28 20.81 -6.84
CA VAL A 419 15.42 21.56 -6.31
C VAL A 419 15.80 22.58 -7.41
N LYS A 420 15.45 23.85 -7.26
CA LYS A 420 16.22 24.90 -7.92
C LYS A 420 17.65 24.73 -7.39
N ARG A 421 18.53 24.12 -8.20
CA ARG A 421 19.98 24.13 -7.88
C ARG A 421 20.33 25.56 -7.60
N ALA A 422 20.71 25.89 -6.37
CA ALA A 422 21.42 27.13 -6.09
C ALA A 422 22.62 27.11 -7.02
N GLY A 423 22.73 28.10 -7.89
CA GLY A 423 23.88 28.23 -8.76
C GLY A 423 25.14 28.25 -7.91
N PRO A 424 26.30 27.81 -8.45
CA PRO A 424 27.55 27.84 -7.71
C PRO A 424 27.75 29.22 -7.14
N GLN A 425 27.85 29.35 -5.82
CA GLN A 425 28.28 30.59 -5.18
C GLN A 425 29.68 30.88 -5.71
N ALA A 426 29.80 31.99 -6.46
CA ALA A 426 31.09 32.51 -6.87
C ALA A 426 31.89 32.77 -5.59
N SER A 427 33.00 32.07 -5.41
CA SER A 427 33.97 32.36 -4.37
C SER A 427 34.44 33.81 -4.53
N PRO A 428 34.51 34.62 -3.48
CA PRO A 428 35.11 35.96 -3.56
C PRO A 428 36.60 35.79 -3.88
N ILE A 429 36.99 36.31 -5.04
CA ILE A 429 38.39 36.46 -5.42
C ILE A 429 39.04 37.37 -4.39
N ALA A 430 40.00 36.84 -3.62
CA ALA A 430 40.84 37.61 -2.76
C ALA A 430 41.64 38.60 -3.62
N ALA A 431 41.40 39.90 -3.44
CA ALA A 431 42.20 40.95 -4.01
C ALA A 431 43.57 40.90 -3.34
N ALA A 432 44.59 40.45 -4.07
CA ALA A 432 45.97 40.62 -3.69
C ALA A 432 46.34 42.08 -3.85
N THR A 433 46.53 42.80 -2.72
CA THR A 433 47.20 44.10 -2.70
C THR A 433 48.69 43.84 -2.82
N GLY A 434 49.26 44.29 -3.94
CA GLY A 434 50.68 44.42 -4.07
C GLY A 434 51.16 45.77 -3.44
N THR A 435 52.21 45.71 -2.75
CA THR A 435 53.34 46.69 -2.74
C THR A 435 54.61 45.96 -2.37
#